data_633a459e27658c2cba74ad6024295d93
#
_entry.id   633a459e27658c2cba74ad6024295d93
#
_cell.length_a   1.000
_cell.length_b   1.000
_cell.length_c   1.000
_cell.angle_alpha   90.00
_cell.angle_beta   90.00
_cell.angle_gamma   90.00
#
_symmetry.space_group_name_H-M   'P 1'
#
loop_
_entity.id
_entity.type
_entity.pdbx_description
1 polymer ?
#
loop_
_entity_poly.entity_id
_entity_poly.type
_entity_poly.pdbx_seq_one_letter_code
_entity_poly.pdbx_strand_id
1 'polypeptide(L)'
;MTEWDFIFKNKPVVTNTARLDITMSLGYMLDSDTFIWYTQEQYNQESNVTPIPWDQIQITVALDQQVIFESKINGLVEVMHVFEDSGDTQHHTLTIHVNGIDNQHRPQWPTGQNGSAMLKLHYIAIENMDMCRVMPGLGNYILEDGSVNIATDLAGSNGTQTLPFSTPIYSWLIANHQAVLNR
;
A
#
# COMPACT_ATOMS: atom_id res chain seq x y z
N MET A 1 -6.94 19.50 33.28
CA MET A 1 -6.23 18.44 32.55
C MET A 1 -6.60 18.66 31.08
N THR A 2 -5.68 19.16 30.28
CA THR A 2 -5.93 19.44 28.86
C THR A 2 -5.83 18.13 28.08
N GLU A 3 -6.48 18.04 26.92
CA GLU A 3 -6.43 16.89 26.02
C GLU A 3 -4.96 16.51 25.67
N TRP A 4 -4.08 17.48 25.68
CA TRP A 4 -2.62 17.33 25.48
C TRP A 4 -1.92 16.59 26.63
N ASP A 5 -2.38 16.78 27.89
CA ASP A 5 -1.79 16.07 29.05
C ASP A 5 -2.04 14.56 28.98
N PHE A 6 -3.12 14.14 28.30
CA PHE A 6 -3.41 12.72 28.11
C PHE A 6 -2.48 12.09 27.09
N ILE A 7 -2.18 12.79 26.00
CA ILE A 7 -1.27 12.32 24.93
C ILE A 7 0.15 12.19 25.47
N PHE A 8 0.61 13.15 26.28
CA PHE A 8 1.98 13.13 26.82
C PHE A 8 2.17 12.23 28.04
N LYS A 9 1.12 11.89 28.78
CA LYS A 9 1.21 10.93 29.91
C LYS A 9 1.40 9.49 29.48
N ASN A 10 0.97 9.15 28.29
CA ASN A 10 1.14 7.83 27.69
C ASN A 10 2.27 7.84 26.66
N LYS A 11 3.37 8.55 26.91
CA LYS A 11 4.55 8.38 26.06
C LYS A 11 4.83 6.89 25.93
N PRO A 12 4.75 6.32 24.72
CA PRO A 12 5.17 4.94 24.53
C PRO A 12 6.60 4.82 25.05
N VAL A 13 6.88 3.73 25.71
CA VAL A 13 8.27 3.36 26.06
C VAL A 13 9.03 3.45 24.74
N VAL A 14 10.07 4.30 24.70
CA VAL A 14 10.94 4.39 23.53
C VAL A 14 11.56 3.01 23.38
N THR A 15 10.98 2.20 22.54
CA THR A 15 11.61 0.97 22.09
C THR A 15 12.59 1.39 21.01
N ASN A 16 13.81 0.87 21.05
CA ASN A 16 14.81 1.13 20.01
C ASN A 16 14.42 0.51 18.64
N THR A 17 13.15 0.18 18.47
CA THR A 17 12.62 -0.46 17.28
C THR A 17 11.21 0.03 16.98
N ALA A 18 10.90 0.19 15.70
CA ALA A 18 9.56 0.45 15.19
C ALA A 18 9.06 -0.75 14.40
N ARG A 19 7.73 -0.88 14.28
CA ARG A 19 7.08 -1.96 13.55
C ARG A 19 6.31 -1.43 12.36
N LEU A 20 6.50 -2.09 11.22
CA LEU A 20 5.76 -1.90 9.99
C LEU A 20 4.90 -3.13 9.72
N ASP A 21 3.61 -2.92 9.51
CA ASP A 21 2.65 -3.95 9.10
C ASP A 21 2.01 -3.55 7.76
N ILE A 22 1.96 -4.47 6.80
CA ILE A 22 1.32 -4.28 5.51
C ILE A 22 0.42 -5.46 5.23
N THR A 23 -0.83 -5.19 4.85
CA THR A 23 -1.75 -6.20 4.33
C THR A 23 -2.17 -5.80 2.93
N MET A 24 -1.97 -6.68 1.97
CA MET A 24 -2.26 -6.45 0.56
C MET A 24 -2.83 -7.68 -0.11
N SER A 25 -3.56 -7.48 -1.20
CA SER A 25 -4.02 -8.58 -2.07
C SER A 25 -4.11 -8.14 -3.52
N LEU A 26 -4.05 -9.11 -4.42
CA LEU A 26 -4.41 -8.91 -5.81
C LEU A 26 -5.91 -9.14 -6.00
N GLY A 27 -6.49 -8.43 -6.92
CA GLY A 27 -7.88 -8.56 -7.30
C GLY A 27 -8.16 -7.89 -8.64
N TYR A 28 -9.44 -7.81 -9.00
CA TYR A 28 -9.91 -7.14 -10.20
C TYR A 28 -10.86 -6.01 -9.86
N MET A 29 -10.72 -4.90 -10.53
CA MET A 29 -11.70 -3.83 -10.51
C MET A 29 -12.49 -3.87 -11.81
N LEU A 30 -13.81 -4.01 -11.71
CA LEU A 30 -14.69 -4.17 -12.87
C LEU A 30 -15.15 -2.86 -13.48
N ASP A 31 -15.34 -1.84 -12.66
CA ASP A 31 -15.94 -0.58 -13.10
C ASP A 31 -15.30 0.58 -12.36
N SER A 32 -15.12 1.71 -13.06
CA SER A 32 -14.60 2.93 -12.43
C SER A 32 -15.57 3.54 -11.41
N ASP A 33 -16.86 3.26 -11.52
CA ASP A 33 -17.89 3.84 -10.66
C ASP A 33 -18.37 2.88 -9.55
N THR A 34 -18.17 1.57 -9.76
CA THR A 34 -18.52 0.55 -8.77
C THR A 34 -17.30 -0.31 -8.51
N PHE A 35 -16.56 0.00 -7.47
CA PHE A 35 -15.41 -0.79 -7.03
C PHE A 35 -15.89 -2.13 -6.48
N ILE A 36 -16.11 -3.12 -7.35
CA ILE A 36 -16.33 -4.49 -6.93
C ILE A 36 -14.98 -5.17 -6.87
N TRP A 37 -14.52 -5.41 -5.65
CA TRP A 37 -13.28 -6.09 -5.41
C TRP A 37 -13.48 -7.59 -5.42
N TYR A 38 -12.91 -8.27 -6.40
CA TYR A 38 -12.93 -9.72 -6.46
C TYR A 38 -11.55 -10.27 -6.11
N THR A 39 -11.52 -11.31 -5.27
CA THR A 39 -10.35 -12.16 -5.14
C THR A 39 -10.18 -12.98 -6.42
N GLN A 40 -8.98 -13.52 -6.64
CA GLN A 40 -8.75 -14.43 -7.78
C GLN A 40 -9.74 -15.61 -7.80
N GLU A 41 -10.06 -16.15 -6.62
CA GLU A 41 -10.99 -17.27 -6.50
C GLU A 41 -12.40 -16.89 -6.95
N GLN A 42 -12.91 -15.74 -6.51
CA GLN A 42 -14.21 -15.22 -6.94
C GLN A 42 -14.23 -14.96 -8.45
N TYR A 43 -13.15 -14.38 -8.99
CA TYR A 43 -13.03 -14.15 -10.42
C TYR A 43 -13.07 -15.44 -11.22
N ASN A 44 -12.31 -16.45 -10.84
CA ASN A 44 -12.27 -17.75 -11.53
C ASN A 44 -13.62 -18.49 -11.49
N GLN A 45 -14.45 -18.22 -10.47
CA GLN A 45 -15.80 -18.82 -10.36
C GLN A 45 -16.83 -18.10 -11.25
N GLU A 46 -16.69 -16.79 -11.45
CA GLU A 46 -17.69 -15.98 -12.13
C GLU A 46 -17.39 -15.74 -13.60
N SER A 47 -16.12 -15.87 -14.02
CA SER A 47 -15.71 -15.54 -15.39
C SER A 47 -15.42 -16.78 -16.23
N ASN A 48 -16.04 -16.87 -17.41
CA ASN A 48 -15.61 -17.77 -18.49
C ASN A 48 -14.40 -17.21 -19.27
N VAL A 49 -13.64 -16.31 -18.66
CA VAL A 49 -12.53 -15.59 -19.29
C VAL A 49 -11.22 -16.26 -18.91
N THR A 50 -10.29 -16.29 -19.86
CA THR A 50 -8.92 -16.76 -19.60
C THR A 50 -8.33 -15.99 -18.44
N PRO A 51 -7.97 -16.64 -17.31
CA PRO A 51 -7.44 -15.95 -16.15
C PRO A 51 -6.15 -15.24 -16.53
N ILE A 52 -5.96 -14.02 -16.02
CA ILE A 52 -4.64 -13.39 -16.05
C ILE A 52 -3.70 -14.30 -15.24
N PRO A 53 -2.51 -14.60 -15.75
CA PRO A 53 -1.55 -15.41 -15.02
C PRO A 53 -1.07 -14.62 -13.78
N TRP A 54 -1.77 -14.81 -12.68
CA TRP A 54 -1.41 -14.25 -11.37
C TRP A 54 0.01 -14.62 -10.94
N ASP A 55 0.51 -15.74 -11.44
CA ASP A 55 1.86 -16.23 -11.22
C ASP A 55 2.95 -15.34 -11.86
N GLN A 56 2.57 -14.35 -12.65
CA GLN A 56 3.49 -13.37 -13.24
C GLN A 56 3.61 -12.08 -12.39
N ILE A 57 2.63 -11.80 -11.53
CA ILE A 57 2.66 -10.56 -10.75
C ILE A 57 3.59 -10.72 -9.55
N GLN A 58 4.65 -9.96 -9.55
CA GLN A 58 5.65 -9.90 -8.49
C GLN A 58 5.52 -8.61 -7.71
N ILE A 59 5.58 -8.72 -6.39
CA ILE A 59 5.58 -7.58 -5.49
C ILE A 59 6.90 -7.59 -4.72
N THR A 60 7.53 -6.42 -4.66
CA THR A 60 8.71 -6.18 -3.85
C THR A 60 8.41 -5.03 -2.89
N VAL A 61 8.58 -5.27 -1.61
CA VAL A 61 8.47 -4.23 -0.57
C VAL A 61 9.86 -3.96 -0.03
N ALA A 62 10.24 -2.71 0.02
CA ALA A 62 11.51 -2.30 0.62
C ALA A 62 11.33 -1.12 1.58
N LEU A 63 12.10 -1.12 2.64
CA LEU A 63 12.26 -0.02 3.57
C LEU A 63 13.70 0.49 3.45
N ASP A 64 13.87 1.78 3.15
CA ASP A 64 15.19 2.41 2.97
C ASP A 64 16.10 1.64 2.01
N GLN A 65 15.52 1.19 0.88
CA GLN A 65 16.18 0.38 -0.15
C GLN A 65 16.50 -1.07 0.27
N GLN A 66 16.28 -1.44 1.52
CA GLN A 66 16.41 -2.82 1.96
C GLN A 66 15.12 -3.58 1.62
N VAL A 67 15.22 -4.62 0.81
CA VAL A 67 14.09 -5.51 0.50
C VAL A 67 13.71 -6.27 1.77
N ILE A 68 12.44 -6.11 2.21
CA ILE A 68 11.88 -6.77 3.38
C ILE A 68 10.86 -7.86 2.98
N PHE A 69 10.36 -7.79 1.76
CA PHE A 69 9.47 -8.79 1.20
C PHE A 69 9.59 -8.80 -0.32
N GLU A 70 9.68 -9.98 -0.90
CA GLU A 70 9.64 -10.19 -2.35
C GLU A 70 8.97 -11.53 -2.64
N SER A 71 7.85 -11.49 -3.37
CA SER A 71 7.14 -12.70 -3.77
C SER A 71 6.20 -12.43 -4.93
N LYS A 72 5.87 -13.49 -5.63
CA LYS A 72 4.65 -13.54 -6.44
C LYS A 72 3.48 -13.73 -5.49
N ILE A 73 2.45 -12.88 -5.62
CA ILE A 73 1.29 -12.96 -4.74
C ILE A 73 0.12 -13.64 -5.43
N ASN A 74 -0.51 -14.52 -4.66
CA ASN A 74 -1.73 -15.20 -5.05
C ASN A 74 -2.69 -15.19 -3.85
N GLY A 75 -3.43 -14.10 -3.69
CA GLY A 75 -4.35 -13.90 -2.59
C GLY A 75 -3.91 -12.82 -1.60
N LEU A 76 -4.35 -12.97 -0.34
CA LEU A 76 -4.01 -12.05 0.74
C LEU A 76 -2.59 -12.33 1.25
N VAL A 77 -1.82 -11.27 1.42
CA VAL A 77 -0.45 -11.31 1.95
C VAL A 77 -0.34 -10.33 3.11
N GLU A 78 0.31 -10.77 4.17
CA GLU A 78 0.66 -9.97 5.33
C GLU A 78 2.18 -9.91 5.46
N VAL A 79 2.72 -8.70 5.52
CA VAL A 79 4.14 -8.44 5.73
C VAL A 79 4.29 -7.73 7.07
N MET A 80 5.12 -8.27 7.93
CA MET A 80 5.49 -7.66 9.21
C MET A 80 7.00 -7.50 9.25
N HIS A 81 7.46 -6.28 9.54
CA HIS A 81 8.87 -5.97 9.64
C HIS A 81 9.15 -5.09 10.86
N VAL A 82 10.21 -5.39 11.57
CA VAL A 82 10.71 -4.58 12.70
C VAL A 82 12.02 -3.96 12.26
N PHE A 83 12.13 -2.65 12.43
CA PHE A 83 13.33 -1.88 12.08
C PHE A 83 13.81 -1.03 13.25
N GLU A 84 15.05 -0.57 13.18
CA GLU A 84 15.63 0.26 14.23
C GLU A 84 14.98 1.64 14.27
N ASP A 85 14.67 2.10 15.47
CA ASP A 85 14.21 3.46 15.78
C ASP A 85 14.99 3.98 16.99
N SER A 86 15.94 4.85 16.75
CA SER A 86 16.79 5.41 17.83
C SER A 86 16.05 6.35 18.78
N GLY A 87 14.79 6.67 18.48
CA GLY A 87 14.01 7.68 19.19
C GLY A 87 14.32 9.12 18.77
N ASP A 88 15.39 9.34 18.00
CA ASP A 88 15.67 10.59 17.32
C ASP A 88 14.91 10.63 15.99
N THR A 89 14.74 11.83 15.41
CA THR A 89 14.08 11.95 14.11
C THR A 89 14.89 11.26 13.02
N GLN A 90 14.35 10.18 12.48
CA GLN A 90 14.91 9.45 11.33
C GLN A 90 13.96 9.53 10.16
N HIS A 91 14.50 9.68 8.96
CA HIS A 91 13.72 9.71 7.72
C HIS A 91 13.78 8.34 7.05
N HIS A 92 12.62 7.84 6.69
CA HIS A 92 12.45 6.54 6.05
C HIS A 92 11.67 6.68 4.75
N THR A 93 11.85 5.71 3.87
CA THR A 93 11.06 5.59 2.64
C THR A 93 10.59 4.14 2.49
N LEU A 94 9.28 3.95 2.57
CA LEU A 94 8.65 2.69 2.18
C LEU A 94 8.42 2.70 0.67
N THR A 95 8.84 1.65 -0.01
CA THR A 95 8.55 1.42 -1.42
C THR A 95 7.83 0.10 -1.62
N ILE A 96 6.80 0.11 -2.50
CA ILE A 96 6.07 -1.08 -2.92
C ILE A 96 6.12 -1.10 -4.45
N HIS A 97 6.94 -1.98 -4.99
CA HIS A 97 7.09 -2.17 -6.43
C HIS A 97 6.18 -3.29 -6.92
N VAL A 98 5.42 -3.02 -7.98
CA VAL A 98 4.52 -3.95 -8.63
C VAL A 98 4.99 -4.18 -10.05
N ASN A 99 5.17 -5.43 -10.44
CA ASN A 99 5.57 -5.83 -11.78
C ASN A 99 4.73 -7.02 -12.27
N GLY A 100 4.52 -7.10 -13.58
CA GLY A 100 3.77 -8.20 -14.24
C GLY A 100 2.27 -7.94 -14.36
N ILE A 101 1.77 -6.75 -14.04
CA ILE A 101 0.40 -6.36 -14.40
C ILE A 101 0.39 -6.04 -15.90
N ASP A 102 -0.26 -6.91 -16.67
CA ASP A 102 -0.45 -6.71 -18.10
C ASP A 102 -1.79 -6.03 -18.40
N ASN A 103 -1.73 -4.75 -18.73
CA ASN A 103 -2.91 -3.96 -19.08
C ASN A 103 -3.44 -4.24 -20.50
N GLN A 104 -2.72 -4.99 -21.32
CA GLN A 104 -3.17 -5.35 -22.68
C GLN A 104 -4.18 -6.50 -22.64
N HIS A 105 -4.12 -7.36 -21.65
CA HIS A 105 -5.04 -8.47 -21.44
C HIS A 105 -6.09 -8.11 -20.38
N ARG A 106 -6.93 -7.12 -20.69
CA ARG A 106 -8.09 -6.81 -19.84
C ARG A 106 -9.15 -7.90 -20.03
N PRO A 107 -9.48 -8.65 -18.99
CA PRO A 107 -10.55 -9.63 -19.09
C PRO A 107 -11.87 -8.92 -19.40
N GLN A 108 -12.57 -9.38 -20.42
CA GLN A 108 -13.96 -8.97 -20.67
C GLN A 108 -14.87 -9.86 -19.84
N TRP A 109 -15.67 -9.24 -19.01
CA TRP A 109 -16.74 -9.93 -18.30
C TRP A 109 -17.89 -10.30 -19.23
N PRO A 110 -18.72 -11.30 -18.85
CA PRO A 110 -19.90 -11.66 -19.64
C PRO A 110 -20.85 -10.48 -19.87
N THR A 111 -20.79 -9.45 -19.03
CA THR A 111 -21.55 -8.20 -19.16
C THR A 111 -20.97 -7.22 -20.19
N GLY A 112 -19.82 -7.55 -20.81
CA GLY A 112 -19.10 -6.65 -21.72
C GLY A 112 -18.24 -5.58 -21.03
N GLN A 113 -18.21 -5.57 -19.70
CA GLN A 113 -17.35 -4.66 -18.92
C GLN A 113 -15.90 -5.13 -18.94
N ASN A 114 -14.97 -4.20 -18.95
CA ASN A 114 -13.55 -4.48 -18.84
C ASN A 114 -13.14 -4.44 -17.39
N GLY A 115 -12.53 -5.51 -16.89
CA GLY A 115 -11.86 -5.54 -15.59
C GLY A 115 -10.38 -5.19 -15.70
N SER A 116 -9.78 -4.72 -14.63
CA SER A 116 -8.33 -4.51 -14.52
C SER A 116 -7.80 -5.24 -13.30
N ALA A 117 -6.70 -5.96 -13.49
CA ALA A 117 -5.97 -6.50 -12.35
C ALA A 117 -5.40 -5.35 -11.52
N MET A 118 -5.51 -5.44 -10.21
CA MET A 118 -5.03 -4.42 -9.29
C MET A 118 -4.41 -5.04 -8.03
N LEU A 119 -3.36 -4.42 -7.55
CA LEU A 119 -2.92 -4.60 -6.17
C LEU A 119 -3.73 -3.66 -5.28
N LYS A 120 -4.34 -4.19 -4.24
CA LYS A 120 -4.96 -3.41 -3.18
C LYS A 120 -4.15 -3.49 -1.90
N LEU A 121 -3.84 -2.32 -1.35
CA LEU A 121 -3.27 -2.16 -0.03
C LEU A 121 -4.43 -1.99 0.96
N HIS A 122 -4.71 -3.03 1.74
CA HIS A 122 -5.78 -3.00 2.73
C HIS A 122 -5.38 -2.25 3.98
N TYR A 123 -4.09 -2.36 4.32
CA TYR A 123 -3.55 -1.81 5.55
C TYR A 123 -2.05 -1.57 5.41
N ILE A 124 -1.60 -0.40 5.79
CA ILE A 124 -0.21 -0.07 6.04
C ILE A 124 -0.19 0.63 7.39
N ALA A 125 0.54 0.09 8.35
CA ALA A 125 0.69 0.74 9.64
C ALA A 125 2.15 0.80 10.08
N ILE A 126 2.50 1.91 10.69
CA ILE A 126 3.78 2.10 11.37
C ILE A 126 3.45 2.38 12.83
N GLU A 127 3.96 1.54 13.74
CA GLU A 127 3.63 1.61 15.17
C GLU A 127 2.11 1.64 15.43
N ASN A 128 1.35 0.79 14.69
CA ASN A 128 -0.11 0.70 14.71
C ASN A 128 -0.85 1.96 14.21
N MET A 129 -0.15 2.93 13.62
CA MET A 129 -0.77 4.09 12.99
C MET A 129 -1.06 3.80 11.52
N ASP A 130 -2.33 3.83 11.15
CA ASP A 130 -2.78 3.58 9.77
C ASP A 130 -2.29 4.68 8.82
N MET A 131 -1.44 4.29 7.88
CA MET A 131 -0.81 5.15 6.89
C MET A 131 -1.59 5.22 5.56
N CYS A 132 -2.58 4.35 5.33
CA CYS A 132 -3.33 4.33 4.09
C CYS A 132 -4.05 5.66 3.83
N ARG A 133 -4.47 6.33 4.91
CA ARG A 133 -5.15 7.62 4.81
C ARG A 133 -4.24 8.79 4.46
N VAL A 134 -2.95 8.68 4.75
CA VAL A 134 -1.97 9.76 4.47
C VAL A 134 -1.24 9.56 3.15
N MET A 135 -1.21 8.34 2.62
CA MET A 135 -0.54 8.01 1.37
C MET A 135 -0.89 8.96 0.22
N PRO A 136 -2.17 9.22 -0.06
CA PRO A 136 -2.52 10.05 -1.19
C PRO A 136 -2.03 11.51 -1.08
N GLY A 137 -1.70 12.01 0.11
CA GLY A 137 -1.16 13.37 0.32
C GLY A 137 0.36 13.45 0.33
N LEU A 138 1.03 12.32 0.60
CA LEU A 138 2.47 12.29 0.88
C LEU A 138 3.21 11.28 0.00
N GLY A 139 2.51 10.28 -0.52
CA GLY A 139 3.09 9.25 -1.37
C GLY A 139 2.97 9.56 -2.86
N ASN A 140 3.85 8.96 -3.64
CA ASN A 140 3.84 9.01 -5.09
C ASN A 140 3.76 7.60 -5.67
N TYR A 141 3.13 7.48 -6.84
CA TYR A 141 3.16 6.29 -7.67
C TYR A 141 3.88 6.60 -8.97
N ILE A 142 5.06 6.03 -9.14
CA ILE A 142 5.93 6.21 -10.30
C ILE A 142 5.71 5.04 -11.25
N LEU A 143 5.16 5.32 -12.43
CA LEU A 143 4.94 4.33 -13.47
C LEU A 143 6.23 3.97 -14.20
N GLU A 144 6.21 2.88 -14.99
CA GLU A 144 7.38 2.43 -15.77
C GLU A 144 7.87 3.46 -16.80
N ASP A 145 6.97 4.31 -17.32
CA ASP A 145 7.33 5.38 -18.25
C ASP A 145 7.91 6.62 -17.55
N GLY A 146 8.05 6.58 -16.21
CA GLY A 146 8.56 7.66 -15.38
C GLY A 146 7.51 8.71 -15.01
N SER A 147 6.26 8.56 -15.46
CA SER A 147 5.19 9.45 -15.02
C SER A 147 4.88 9.27 -13.54
N VAL A 148 4.53 10.37 -12.87
CA VAL A 148 4.28 10.37 -11.42
C VAL A 148 2.82 10.67 -11.16
N ASN A 149 2.16 9.78 -10.48
CA ASN A 149 0.79 9.90 -10.00
C ASN A 149 0.76 9.99 -8.47
N ILE A 150 -0.39 10.36 -7.94
CA ILE A 150 -0.64 10.29 -6.49
C ILE A 150 -0.70 8.81 -6.09
N ALA A 151 0.00 8.44 -5.02
CA ALA A 151 -0.16 7.10 -4.44
C ALA A 151 -1.56 6.93 -3.87
N THR A 152 -2.14 5.75 -4.09
CA THR A 152 -3.44 5.36 -3.56
C THR A 152 -3.35 3.96 -2.95
N ASP A 153 -4.42 3.49 -2.35
CA ASP A 153 -4.54 2.10 -1.88
C ASP A 153 -4.70 1.08 -3.03
N LEU A 154 -4.74 1.57 -4.28
CA LEU A 154 -4.88 0.75 -5.49
C LEU A 154 -3.73 1.01 -6.46
N ALA A 155 -3.15 -0.06 -6.99
CA ALA A 155 -2.16 -0.02 -8.06
C ALA A 155 -2.61 -0.92 -9.21
N GLY A 156 -3.00 -0.30 -10.32
CA GLY A 156 -3.53 -0.98 -11.52
C GLY A 156 -2.56 -1.06 -12.70
N SER A 157 -1.29 -0.76 -12.48
CA SER A 157 -0.23 -0.77 -13.48
C SER A 157 1.08 -1.19 -12.84
N ASN A 158 2.06 -1.56 -13.65
CA ASN A 158 3.43 -1.72 -13.17
C ASN A 158 3.98 -0.37 -12.71
N GLY A 159 4.71 -0.38 -11.61
CA GLY A 159 5.29 0.84 -11.06
C GLY A 159 5.69 0.69 -9.61
N THR A 160 6.07 1.81 -9.01
CA THR A 160 6.55 1.86 -7.63
C THR A 160 5.78 2.90 -6.84
N GLN A 161 5.09 2.46 -5.79
CA GLN A 161 4.58 3.36 -4.77
C GLN A 161 5.69 3.71 -3.79
N THR A 162 5.79 4.98 -3.44
CA THR A 162 6.72 5.48 -2.44
C THR A 162 5.96 6.24 -1.37
N LEU A 163 6.26 5.98 -0.11
CA LEU A 163 5.73 6.69 1.03
C LEU A 163 6.89 7.14 1.92
N PRO A 164 7.27 8.43 1.88
CA PRO A 164 8.22 8.97 2.84
C PRO A 164 7.54 9.15 4.19
N PHE A 165 8.25 8.84 5.26
CA PHE A 165 7.81 9.10 6.63
C PHE A 165 9.01 9.34 7.54
N SER A 166 8.77 9.73 8.78
CA SER A 166 9.82 9.84 9.79
C SER A 166 9.38 9.24 11.10
N THR A 167 10.33 8.71 11.83
CA THR A 167 10.12 8.32 13.22
C THR A 167 10.65 9.41 14.17
N PRO A 168 10.10 9.59 15.36
CA PRO A 168 8.89 8.94 15.87
C PRO A 168 7.63 9.30 15.05
N ILE A 169 6.86 8.30 14.65
CA ILE A 169 5.74 8.45 13.69
C ILE A 169 4.69 9.46 14.15
N TYR A 170 4.42 9.55 15.45
CA TYR A 170 3.48 10.52 16.01
C TYR A 170 3.88 11.97 15.74
N SER A 171 5.17 12.30 15.92
CA SER A 171 5.68 13.64 15.66
C SER A 171 5.57 13.99 14.18
N TRP A 172 5.87 13.04 13.33
CA TRP A 172 5.77 13.19 11.88
C TRP A 172 4.32 13.39 11.42
N LEU A 173 3.36 12.61 11.96
CA LEU A 173 1.94 12.76 11.65
C LEU A 173 1.40 14.13 12.08
N ILE A 174 1.80 14.62 13.26
CA ILE A 174 1.41 15.96 13.73
C ILE A 174 1.97 17.03 12.80
N ALA A 175 3.22 16.92 12.38
CA ALA A 175 3.84 17.88 11.45
C ALA A 175 3.19 17.89 10.07
N ASN A 176 2.65 16.75 9.63
CA ASN A 176 2.03 16.59 8.30
C ASN A 176 0.50 16.53 8.34
N HIS A 177 -0.14 16.85 9.49
CA HIS A 177 -1.59 16.72 9.66
C HIS A 177 -2.41 17.50 8.62
N GLN A 178 -1.91 18.63 8.11
CA GLN A 178 -2.61 19.41 7.08
C GLN A 178 -2.68 18.67 5.74
N ALA A 179 -1.67 17.89 5.39
CA ALA A 179 -1.72 17.03 4.21
C ALA A 179 -2.79 15.94 4.30
N VAL A 180 -3.18 15.58 5.54
CA VAL A 180 -4.21 14.57 5.84
C VAL A 180 -5.60 15.16 5.88
N LEU A 181 -5.75 16.43 6.30
CA LEU A 181 -7.06 17.08 6.56
C LEU A 181 -7.58 17.87 5.36
N ASN A 182 -6.75 18.25 4.41
CA ASN A 182 -7.13 19.10 3.25
C ASN A 182 -7.70 18.27 2.09
N ARG A 183 -8.59 17.32 2.40
CA ARG A 183 -9.29 16.50 1.41
C ARG A 183 -10.78 16.55 1.58
#